data_6c1cca30cf68839aa803dd52866e2f6c
#
_entry.id   6c1cca30cf68839aa803dd52866e2f6c
#
_cell.length_a   1.000
_cell.length_b   1.000
_cell.length_c   1.000
_cell.angle_alpha   90.00
_cell.angle_beta   90.00
_cell.angle_gamma   90.00
#
_symmetry.space_group_name_H-M   'P 1'
#
loop_
_entity.id
_entity.type
_entity.pdbx_description
1 polymer ?
#
loop_
_entity_poly.entity_id
_entity_poly.type
_entity_poly.pdbx_seq_one_letter_code
_entity_poly.pdbx_strand_id
1 'polypeptide(L)'
;MSDSNIEGKQSAFNPADITALSHLYRGELYRSTVWRTRLDATTNWAVLTTGIALSLTFSSESASPLPLVLVGLLVTTFLYIEARRYRFFDFWRMRAHVLEVYFFGPILRGHGVQVENGWNEILYQDYRAPNLHITYAEAVGRRLRHNYSWIFAIQVTAYIGKLLIHPVPVTSLQEFWMRAAIGPIPGQFVLLAGLAFHATWIMIAIATYRGRRGAGRARPQNSERDRLLDLARG
;
A
#
# COMPACT_ATOMS: atom_id res chain seq x y z
N MET A 1 3.18 -59.73 -22.57
CA MET A 1 3.59 -59.66 -21.16
C MET A 1 4.52 -58.48 -21.05
N SER A 2 4.03 -57.40 -20.63
CA SER A 2 4.76 -56.36 -19.89
C SER A 2 3.72 -55.31 -19.44
N ASP A 3 3.08 -55.62 -18.31
CA ASP A 3 2.30 -54.62 -17.58
C ASP A 3 3.27 -53.62 -16.99
N SER A 4 3.42 -52.49 -17.64
CA SER A 4 4.20 -51.37 -17.09
C SER A 4 3.35 -50.64 -16.07
N ASN A 5 3.71 -50.93 -14.86
CA ASN A 5 3.66 -50.16 -13.64
C ASN A 5 3.29 -48.67 -13.82
N ILE A 6 1.99 -48.36 -13.88
CA ILE A 6 1.46 -47.05 -13.55
C ILE A 6 1.29 -47.05 -12.03
N GLU A 7 2.42 -47.01 -11.31
CA GLU A 7 2.40 -46.62 -9.92
C GLU A 7 1.91 -45.20 -9.86
N GLY A 8 0.61 -45.07 -9.57
CA GLY A 8 -0.02 -43.79 -9.26
C GLY A 8 0.76 -43.17 -8.09
N LYS A 9 1.47 -42.09 -8.38
CA LYS A 9 2.06 -41.20 -7.37
C LYS A 9 0.93 -40.88 -6.39
N GLN A 10 0.90 -41.52 -5.22
CA GLN A 10 -0.09 -41.28 -4.19
C GLN A 10 -0.04 -39.79 -3.88
N SER A 11 -1.19 -39.14 -4.01
CA SER A 11 -1.34 -37.74 -3.56
C SER A 11 -0.86 -37.66 -2.12
N ALA A 12 0.03 -36.72 -1.83
CA ALA A 12 0.58 -36.50 -0.48
C ALA A 12 -0.54 -36.08 0.53
N PHE A 13 -1.73 -35.80 0.05
CA PHE A 13 -2.90 -35.39 0.81
C PHE A 13 -4.07 -36.33 0.58
N ASN A 14 -4.74 -36.77 1.65
CA ASN A 14 -5.99 -37.50 1.58
C ASN A 14 -7.19 -36.56 1.33
N PRO A 15 -8.38 -37.05 1.00
CA PRO A 15 -9.57 -36.21 0.76
C PRO A 15 -9.93 -35.30 1.93
N ALA A 16 -9.70 -35.73 3.18
CA ALA A 16 -9.96 -34.93 4.38
C ALA A 16 -8.98 -33.74 4.46
N ASP A 17 -7.71 -33.95 4.12
CA ASP A 17 -6.68 -32.89 4.09
C ASP A 17 -7.02 -31.86 3.00
N ILE A 18 -7.47 -32.30 1.82
CA ILE A 18 -7.89 -31.43 0.72
C ILE A 18 -9.06 -30.53 1.18
N THR A 19 -10.00 -31.13 1.89
CA THR A 19 -11.15 -30.38 2.47
C THR A 19 -10.67 -29.38 3.49
N ALA A 20 -9.78 -29.77 4.39
CA ALA A 20 -9.20 -28.87 5.40
C ALA A 20 -8.43 -27.71 4.77
N LEU A 21 -7.62 -27.94 3.73
CA LEU A 21 -6.91 -26.89 2.99
C LEU A 21 -7.86 -25.94 2.27
N SER A 22 -9.00 -26.45 1.75
CA SER A 22 -10.03 -25.61 1.15
C SER A 22 -10.69 -24.68 2.17
N HIS A 23 -10.95 -25.17 3.39
CA HIS A 23 -11.44 -24.33 4.49
C HIS A 23 -10.37 -23.31 4.94
N LEU A 24 -9.11 -23.72 5.01
CA LEU A 24 -7.99 -22.82 5.30
C LEU A 24 -7.91 -21.68 4.29
N TYR A 25 -7.96 -21.98 2.99
CA TYR A 25 -7.96 -20.98 1.93
C TYR A 25 -9.09 -19.95 2.09
N ARG A 26 -10.32 -20.39 2.39
CA ARG A 26 -11.43 -19.47 2.67
C ARG A 26 -11.12 -18.55 3.85
N GLY A 27 -10.48 -19.07 4.89
CA GLY A 27 -10.03 -18.28 6.03
C GLY A 27 -9.00 -17.24 5.66
N GLU A 28 -8.00 -17.59 4.84
CA GLU A 28 -6.97 -16.67 4.37
C GLU A 28 -7.57 -15.57 3.48
N LEU A 29 -8.44 -15.94 2.55
CA LEU A 29 -9.13 -15.01 1.67
C LEU A 29 -10.00 -14.03 2.47
N TYR A 30 -10.75 -14.52 3.46
CA TYR A 30 -11.57 -13.69 4.34
C TYR A 30 -10.72 -12.68 5.11
N ARG A 31 -9.61 -13.11 5.71
CA ARG A 31 -8.67 -12.21 6.41
C ARG A 31 -8.10 -11.15 5.47
N SER A 32 -7.68 -11.53 4.27
CA SER A 32 -7.20 -10.61 3.24
C SER A 32 -8.27 -9.56 2.89
N THR A 33 -9.51 -9.98 2.67
CA THR A 33 -10.64 -9.09 2.37
C THR A 33 -10.93 -8.12 3.50
N VAL A 34 -10.94 -8.57 4.76
CA VAL A 34 -11.14 -7.68 5.93
C VAL A 34 -10.05 -6.61 6.01
N TRP A 35 -8.79 -6.97 5.77
CA TRP A 35 -7.71 -5.98 5.77
C TRP A 35 -7.81 -5.00 4.59
N ARG A 36 -8.23 -5.47 3.40
CA ARG A 36 -8.50 -4.61 2.25
C ARG A 36 -9.58 -3.57 2.56
N THR A 37 -10.71 -3.99 3.12
CA THR A 37 -11.78 -3.06 3.52
C THR A 37 -11.30 -1.99 4.51
N ARG A 38 -10.42 -2.37 5.46
CA ARG A 38 -9.82 -1.40 6.39
C ARG A 38 -8.88 -0.41 5.71
N LEU A 39 -8.20 -0.81 4.63
CA LEU A 39 -7.38 0.09 3.82
C LEU A 39 -8.27 1.10 3.08
N ASP A 40 -9.28 0.60 2.38
CA ASP A 40 -10.21 1.43 1.61
C ASP A 40 -10.91 2.45 2.52
N ALA A 41 -11.33 2.05 3.71
CA ALA A 41 -11.92 2.96 4.70
C ALA A 41 -10.95 4.09 5.11
N THR A 42 -9.64 3.81 5.28
CA THR A 42 -8.67 4.84 5.66
C THR A 42 -8.44 5.83 4.52
N THR A 43 -8.34 5.35 3.28
CA THR A 43 -8.25 6.20 2.10
C THR A 43 -9.50 7.09 1.94
N ASN A 44 -10.71 6.53 2.16
CA ASN A 44 -11.95 7.28 2.11
C ASN A 44 -11.98 8.42 3.14
N TRP A 45 -11.51 8.17 4.37
CA TRP A 45 -11.38 9.24 5.37
C TRP A 45 -10.38 10.33 4.97
N ALA A 46 -9.25 9.97 4.36
CA ALA A 46 -8.29 10.94 3.86
C ALA A 46 -8.88 11.83 2.77
N VAL A 47 -9.65 11.26 1.84
CA VAL A 47 -10.35 12.02 0.78
C VAL A 47 -11.43 12.91 1.37
N LEU A 48 -12.28 12.37 2.26
CA LEU A 48 -13.36 13.13 2.88
C LEU A 48 -12.85 14.34 3.67
N THR A 49 -11.84 14.14 4.51
CA THR A 49 -11.26 15.23 5.32
C THR A 49 -10.58 16.28 4.45
N THR A 50 -9.95 15.87 3.33
CA THR A 50 -9.40 16.80 2.34
C THR A 50 -10.52 17.62 1.69
N GLY A 51 -11.64 17.02 1.31
CA GLY A 51 -12.81 17.71 0.78
C GLY A 51 -13.40 18.73 1.76
N ILE A 52 -13.50 18.38 3.04
CA ILE A 52 -13.94 19.30 4.10
C ILE A 52 -12.96 20.49 4.23
N ALA A 53 -11.65 20.23 4.26
CA ALA A 53 -10.67 21.30 4.35
C ALA A 53 -10.70 22.23 3.13
N LEU A 54 -10.94 21.70 1.93
CA LEU A 54 -11.16 22.49 0.72
C LEU A 54 -12.40 23.39 0.88
N SER A 55 -13.53 22.83 1.28
CA SER A 55 -14.78 23.58 1.49
C SER A 55 -14.60 24.70 2.50
N LEU A 56 -13.93 24.45 3.63
CA LEU A 56 -13.65 25.47 4.64
C LEU A 56 -12.71 26.57 4.11
N THR A 57 -11.69 26.20 3.34
CA THR A 57 -10.70 27.16 2.81
C THR A 57 -11.30 28.10 1.78
N PHE A 58 -12.29 27.64 1.00
CA PHE A 58 -12.92 28.43 -0.05
C PHE A 58 -14.32 28.94 0.31
N SER A 59 -14.73 28.81 1.58
CA SER A 59 -16.08 29.20 2.04
C SER A 59 -16.31 30.71 2.04
N SER A 60 -15.28 31.53 2.16
CA SER A 60 -15.35 32.98 2.15
C SER A 60 -14.04 33.61 1.64
N GLU A 61 -14.10 34.87 1.26
CA GLU A 61 -12.96 35.66 0.79
C GLU A 61 -11.86 35.75 1.86
N SER A 62 -12.24 35.91 3.12
CA SER A 62 -11.34 36.05 4.28
C SER A 62 -10.94 34.72 4.90
N ALA A 63 -11.43 33.57 4.38
CA ALA A 63 -11.10 32.26 4.94
C ALA A 63 -9.61 31.96 4.85
N SER A 64 -9.03 31.54 5.99
CA SER A 64 -7.61 31.21 6.10
C SER A 64 -7.26 29.96 5.29
N PRO A 65 -6.05 29.85 4.73
CA PRO A 65 -5.53 28.61 4.13
C PRO A 65 -5.12 27.55 5.17
N LEU A 66 -5.19 27.84 6.47
CA LEU A 66 -4.80 26.95 7.56
C LEU A 66 -5.44 25.54 7.48
N PRO A 67 -6.75 25.36 7.14
CA PRO A 67 -7.33 24.03 7.01
C PRO A 67 -6.59 23.12 6.02
N LEU A 68 -6.03 23.67 4.92
CA LEU A 68 -5.25 22.91 3.96
C LEU A 68 -3.88 22.46 4.54
N VAL A 69 -3.28 23.25 5.40
CA VAL A 69 -2.05 22.86 6.09
C VAL A 69 -2.32 21.75 7.10
N LEU A 70 -3.36 21.90 7.92
CA LEU A 70 -3.73 20.90 8.93
C LEU A 70 -4.17 19.58 8.31
N VAL A 71 -4.92 19.60 7.21
CA VAL A 71 -5.30 18.34 6.53
C VAL A 71 -4.09 17.62 5.95
N GLY A 72 -3.03 18.32 5.54
CA GLY A 72 -1.79 17.68 5.09
C GLY A 72 -1.14 16.83 6.19
N LEU A 73 -1.12 17.32 7.42
CA LEU A 73 -0.65 16.57 8.59
C LEU A 73 -1.57 15.38 8.91
N LEU A 74 -2.88 15.58 8.81
CA LEU A 74 -3.86 14.52 9.02
C LEU A 74 -3.75 13.42 7.95
N VAL A 75 -3.63 13.78 6.69
CA VAL A 75 -3.41 12.85 5.57
C VAL A 75 -2.11 12.05 5.74
N THR A 76 -1.06 12.70 6.27
CA THR A 76 0.18 12.02 6.67
C THR A 76 -0.08 10.95 7.73
N THR A 77 -0.87 11.27 8.75
CA THR A 77 -1.26 10.30 9.79
C THR A 77 -2.03 9.12 9.19
N PHE A 78 -2.97 9.38 8.29
CA PHE A 78 -3.70 8.32 7.57
C PHE A 78 -2.75 7.45 6.73
N LEU A 79 -1.78 8.05 6.03
CA LEU A 79 -0.77 7.30 5.28
C LEU A 79 0.03 6.34 6.18
N TYR A 80 0.45 6.76 7.36
CA TYR A 80 1.16 5.91 8.31
C TYR A 80 0.30 4.77 8.84
N ILE A 81 -0.95 5.05 9.21
CA ILE A 81 -1.92 4.03 9.65
C ILE A 81 -2.15 3.02 8.52
N GLU A 82 -2.36 3.50 7.30
CA GLU A 82 -2.63 2.66 6.14
C GLU A 82 -1.41 1.81 5.75
N ALA A 83 -0.20 2.36 5.80
CA ALA A 83 1.02 1.61 5.56
C ALA A 83 1.20 0.45 6.54
N ARG A 84 0.88 0.66 7.83
CA ARG A 84 0.86 -0.41 8.83
C ARG A 84 -0.15 -1.49 8.47
N ARG A 85 -1.38 -1.12 8.14
CA ARG A 85 -2.45 -2.05 7.74
C ARG A 85 -2.11 -2.79 6.44
N TYR A 86 -1.47 -2.12 5.50
CA TYR A 86 -1.06 -2.69 4.22
C TYR A 86 -0.09 -3.86 4.39
N ARG A 87 0.81 -3.82 5.38
CA ARG A 87 1.71 -4.95 5.67
C ARG A 87 0.95 -6.22 6.06
N PHE A 88 -0.11 -6.09 6.86
CA PHE A 88 -0.96 -7.22 7.22
C PHE A 88 -1.80 -7.70 6.04
N PHE A 89 -2.34 -6.79 5.23
CA PHE A 89 -3.03 -7.14 4.00
C PHE A 89 -2.13 -7.94 3.05
N ASP A 90 -0.91 -7.44 2.80
CA ASP A 90 0.07 -8.09 1.91
C ASP A 90 0.41 -9.49 2.42
N PHE A 91 0.60 -9.68 3.74
CA PHE A 91 0.86 -10.97 4.36
C PHE A 91 -0.26 -11.99 4.10
N TRP A 92 -1.51 -11.64 4.38
CA TRP A 92 -2.64 -12.56 4.16
C TRP A 92 -2.91 -12.80 2.68
N ARG A 93 -2.78 -11.79 1.84
CA ARG A 93 -2.93 -11.91 0.40
C ARG A 93 -1.90 -12.88 -0.20
N MET A 94 -0.65 -12.79 0.22
CA MET A 94 0.41 -13.68 -0.25
C MET A 94 0.13 -15.13 0.08
N ARG A 95 -0.36 -15.42 1.28
CA ARG A 95 -0.69 -16.78 1.70
C ARG A 95 -1.85 -17.37 0.91
N ALA A 96 -2.91 -16.58 0.71
CA ALA A 96 -4.00 -16.98 -0.17
C ALA A 96 -3.49 -17.29 -1.59
N HIS A 97 -2.62 -16.44 -2.13
CA HIS A 97 -2.07 -16.60 -3.47
C HIS A 97 -1.15 -17.82 -3.61
N VAL A 98 -0.37 -18.17 -2.61
CA VAL A 98 0.39 -19.42 -2.58
C VAL A 98 -0.55 -20.62 -2.73
N LEU A 99 -1.67 -20.64 -2.01
CA LEU A 99 -2.67 -21.71 -2.17
C LEU A 99 -3.33 -21.70 -3.56
N GLU A 100 -3.63 -20.52 -4.11
CA GLU A 100 -4.19 -20.41 -5.47
C GLU A 100 -3.25 -21.01 -6.52
N VAL A 101 -1.99 -20.63 -6.48
CA VAL A 101 -1.02 -21.03 -7.51
C VAL A 101 -0.58 -22.48 -7.36
N TYR A 102 -0.27 -22.93 -6.15
CA TYR A 102 0.42 -24.21 -5.92
C TYR A 102 -0.50 -25.33 -5.44
N PHE A 103 -1.66 -25.02 -4.86
CA PHE A 103 -2.64 -26.01 -4.46
C PHE A 103 -3.77 -26.12 -5.52
N PHE A 104 -4.48 -25.01 -5.77
CA PHE A 104 -5.60 -25.03 -6.72
C PHE A 104 -5.15 -25.04 -8.17
N GLY A 105 -4.04 -24.38 -8.53
CA GLY A 105 -3.54 -24.33 -9.90
C GLY A 105 -3.32 -25.70 -10.55
N PRO A 106 -2.59 -26.64 -9.92
CA PRO A 106 -2.44 -28.00 -10.43
C PRO A 106 -3.75 -28.78 -10.53
N ILE A 107 -4.66 -28.62 -9.57
CA ILE A 107 -5.99 -29.26 -9.59
C ILE A 107 -6.78 -28.78 -10.82
N LEU A 108 -6.80 -27.46 -11.09
CA LEU A 108 -7.47 -26.89 -12.25
C LEU A 108 -6.91 -27.37 -13.59
N ARG A 109 -5.63 -27.78 -13.61
CA ARG A 109 -4.98 -28.39 -14.79
C ARG A 109 -5.17 -29.90 -14.88
N GLY A 110 -5.90 -30.53 -13.97
CA GLY A 110 -6.11 -31.97 -13.92
C GLY A 110 -4.92 -32.80 -13.38
N HIS A 111 -3.92 -32.13 -12.79
CA HIS A 111 -2.71 -32.81 -12.27
C HIS A 111 -2.84 -33.26 -10.81
N GLY A 112 -3.99 -33.00 -10.16
CA GLY A 112 -4.18 -33.27 -8.73
C GLY A 112 -3.31 -32.36 -7.84
N VAL A 113 -3.22 -32.70 -6.55
CA VAL A 113 -2.42 -31.93 -5.58
C VAL A 113 -0.94 -32.31 -5.69
N GLN A 114 -0.07 -31.33 -5.87
CA GLN A 114 1.37 -31.49 -5.97
C GLN A 114 2.07 -30.79 -4.82
N VAL A 115 3.12 -31.42 -4.24
CA VAL A 115 3.94 -30.87 -3.13
C VAL A 115 5.41 -30.66 -3.54
N GLU A 116 5.73 -30.91 -4.81
CA GLU A 116 7.12 -30.90 -5.32
C GLU A 116 7.80 -29.54 -5.17
N ASN A 117 7.01 -28.46 -5.10
CA ASN A 117 7.53 -27.08 -4.97
C ASN A 117 7.70 -26.60 -3.51
N GLY A 118 7.51 -27.46 -2.51
CA GLY A 118 7.73 -27.11 -1.10
C GLY A 118 6.81 -26.00 -0.56
N TRP A 119 5.73 -25.66 -1.25
CA TRP A 119 4.80 -24.57 -0.85
C TRP A 119 4.15 -24.83 0.51
N ASN A 120 3.87 -26.07 0.83
CA ASN A 120 3.31 -26.52 2.10
C ASN A 120 4.26 -26.21 3.26
N GLU A 121 5.58 -26.43 3.10
CA GLU A 121 6.57 -26.08 4.10
C GLU A 121 6.68 -24.56 4.28
N ILE A 122 6.64 -23.78 3.20
CA ILE A 122 6.63 -22.31 3.27
C ILE A 122 5.43 -21.82 4.07
N LEU A 123 4.24 -22.36 3.78
CA LEU A 123 3.02 -22.01 4.49
C LEU A 123 3.10 -22.41 5.97
N TYR A 124 3.62 -23.61 6.27
CA TYR A 124 3.84 -24.08 7.63
C TYR A 124 4.79 -23.15 8.41
N GLN A 125 5.89 -22.75 7.82
CA GLN A 125 6.85 -21.82 8.45
C GLN A 125 6.22 -20.45 8.72
N ASP A 126 5.40 -19.93 7.80
CA ASP A 126 4.66 -18.68 8.00
C ASP A 126 3.60 -18.79 9.11
N TYR A 127 3.05 -20.00 9.37
CA TYR A 127 2.17 -20.22 10.52
C TYR A 127 2.95 -20.31 11.83
N ARG A 128 4.09 -20.99 11.80
CA ARG A 128 4.95 -21.18 12.98
C ARG A 128 5.60 -19.88 13.45
N ALA A 129 6.06 -19.05 12.50
CA ALA A 129 6.74 -17.79 12.76
C ALA A 129 6.27 -16.72 11.76
N PRO A 130 5.13 -16.05 12.03
CA PRO A 130 4.60 -15.04 11.13
C PRO A 130 5.62 -13.93 10.86
N ASN A 131 6.04 -13.75 9.62
CA ASN A 131 6.97 -12.72 9.21
C ASN A 131 6.35 -11.83 8.13
N LEU A 132 6.33 -10.52 8.36
CA LEU A 132 5.82 -9.58 7.40
C LEU A 132 6.81 -9.42 6.24
N HIS A 133 6.39 -9.78 5.02
CA HIS A 133 7.25 -9.86 3.83
C HIS A 133 7.76 -8.51 3.32
N ILE A 134 7.13 -7.40 3.72
CA ILE A 134 7.51 -6.05 3.33
C ILE A 134 7.89 -5.19 4.53
N THR A 135 8.89 -4.32 4.32
CA THR A 135 9.28 -3.35 5.33
C THR A 135 8.24 -2.25 5.47
N TYR A 136 8.26 -1.55 6.61
CA TYR A 136 7.35 -0.42 6.83
C TYR A 136 7.58 0.72 5.83
N ALA A 137 8.84 1.04 5.55
CA ALA A 137 9.21 2.06 4.56
C ALA A 137 8.72 1.72 3.15
N GLU A 138 8.81 0.44 2.77
CA GLU A 138 8.28 -0.03 1.48
C GLU A 138 6.76 0.10 1.43
N ALA A 139 6.06 -0.25 2.50
CA ALA A 139 4.60 -0.10 2.59
C ALA A 139 4.19 1.38 2.47
N VAL A 140 4.85 2.30 3.19
CA VAL A 140 4.66 3.76 3.05
C VAL A 140 4.85 4.18 1.60
N GLY A 141 5.96 3.80 0.97
CA GLY A 141 6.24 4.17 -0.41
C GLY A 141 5.22 3.63 -1.43
N ARG A 142 4.73 2.39 -1.24
CA ARG A 142 3.69 1.81 -2.10
C ARG A 142 2.37 2.58 -1.98
N ARG A 143 1.92 2.85 -0.74
CA ARG A 143 0.66 3.58 -0.49
C ARG A 143 0.75 5.03 -0.91
N LEU A 144 1.88 5.69 -0.66
CA LEU A 144 2.16 7.05 -1.11
C LEU A 144 2.00 7.18 -2.63
N ARG A 145 2.67 6.33 -3.41
CA ARG A 145 2.62 6.39 -4.88
C ARG A 145 1.25 6.04 -5.46
N HIS A 146 0.52 5.13 -4.82
CA HIS A 146 -0.74 4.62 -5.39
C HIS A 146 -1.94 5.52 -5.05
N ASN A 147 -2.06 5.94 -3.79
CA ASN A 147 -3.24 6.65 -3.31
C ASN A 147 -2.94 8.08 -2.85
N TYR A 148 -1.89 8.30 -2.06
CA TYR A 148 -1.69 9.55 -1.34
C TYR A 148 -1.03 10.65 -2.17
N SER A 149 -0.29 10.30 -3.24
CA SER A 149 0.28 11.30 -4.15
C SER A 149 -0.77 12.23 -4.75
N TRP A 150 -1.93 11.69 -5.11
CA TRP A 150 -3.04 12.48 -5.66
C TRP A 150 -3.67 13.40 -4.61
N ILE A 151 -3.84 12.91 -3.39
CA ILE A 151 -4.38 13.71 -2.28
C ILE A 151 -3.45 14.89 -1.97
N PHE A 152 -2.14 14.64 -1.87
CA PHE A 152 -1.15 15.70 -1.67
C PHE A 152 -1.06 16.65 -2.87
N ALA A 153 -1.19 16.16 -4.11
CA ALA A 153 -1.21 17.01 -5.29
C ALA A 153 -2.42 17.95 -5.31
N ILE A 154 -3.61 17.44 -5.00
CA ILE A 154 -4.84 18.26 -4.88
C ILE A 154 -4.66 19.30 -3.78
N GLN A 155 -4.16 18.91 -2.61
CA GLN A 155 -3.94 19.79 -1.48
C GLN A 155 -2.99 20.94 -1.82
N VAL A 156 -1.80 20.65 -2.42
CA VAL A 156 -0.84 21.72 -2.76
C VAL A 156 -1.37 22.62 -3.87
N THR A 157 -2.05 22.05 -4.87
CA THR A 157 -2.67 22.82 -5.95
C THR A 157 -3.73 23.77 -5.40
N ALA A 158 -4.60 23.29 -4.51
CA ALA A 158 -5.60 24.10 -3.85
C ALA A 158 -4.99 25.20 -2.97
N TYR A 159 -3.92 24.88 -2.22
CA TYR A 159 -3.21 25.85 -1.40
C TYR A 159 -2.62 26.97 -2.27
N ILE A 160 -1.89 26.63 -3.32
CA ILE A 160 -1.33 27.63 -4.24
C ILE A 160 -2.44 28.42 -4.96
N GLY A 161 -3.52 27.74 -5.40
CA GLY A 161 -4.69 28.39 -5.99
C GLY A 161 -5.34 29.41 -5.04
N LYS A 162 -5.48 29.07 -3.76
CA LYS A 162 -5.99 30.01 -2.74
C LYS A 162 -5.12 31.26 -2.63
N LEU A 163 -3.79 31.11 -2.68
CA LEU A 163 -2.86 32.25 -2.57
C LEU A 163 -2.85 33.11 -3.83
N LEU A 164 -2.93 32.51 -5.02
CA LEU A 164 -2.75 33.22 -6.29
C LEU A 164 -4.03 33.87 -6.83
N ILE A 165 -5.19 33.21 -6.65
CA ILE A 165 -6.40 33.52 -7.39
C ILE A 165 -7.53 34.00 -6.47
N HIS A 166 -7.57 33.56 -5.22
CA HIS A 166 -8.73 33.80 -4.35
C HIS A 166 -8.44 34.82 -3.23
N PRO A 167 -9.34 35.83 -2.97
CA PRO A 167 -10.61 36.07 -3.70
C PRO A 167 -10.41 36.74 -5.04
N VAL A 168 -9.31 37.45 -5.24
CA VAL A 168 -8.91 38.12 -6.48
C VAL A 168 -7.47 37.74 -6.82
N PRO A 169 -7.06 37.79 -8.10
CA PRO A 169 -5.69 37.52 -8.49
C PRO A 169 -4.69 38.37 -7.71
N VAL A 170 -3.57 37.76 -7.30
CA VAL A 170 -2.51 38.47 -6.59
C VAL A 170 -1.81 39.46 -7.56
N THR A 171 -1.55 40.67 -7.10
CA THR A 171 -0.94 41.73 -7.93
C THR A 171 0.53 41.99 -7.64
N SER A 172 1.03 41.53 -6.46
CA SER A 172 2.41 41.75 -6.05
C SER A 172 2.98 40.56 -5.26
N LEU A 173 4.29 40.41 -5.26
CA LEU A 173 5.00 39.39 -4.49
C LEU A 173 4.80 39.62 -2.96
N GLN A 174 4.71 40.87 -2.53
CA GLN A 174 4.45 41.20 -1.12
C GLN A 174 3.06 40.72 -0.69
N GLU A 175 2.06 40.91 -1.52
CA GLU A 175 0.70 40.41 -1.28
C GLU A 175 0.67 38.87 -1.20
N PHE A 176 1.40 38.18 -2.08
CA PHE A 176 1.54 36.73 -2.04
C PHE A 176 2.09 36.23 -0.70
N TRP A 177 3.14 36.88 -0.17
CA TRP A 177 3.68 36.55 1.13
C TRP A 177 2.70 36.82 2.27
N MET A 178 1.95 37.93 2.22
CA MET A 178 0.95 38.22 3.22
C MET A 178 -0.18 37.20 3.24
N ARG A 179 -0.65 36.77 2.07
CA ARG A 179 -1.70 35.74 1.94
C ARG A 179 -1.25 34.36 2.45
N ALA A 180 0.03 34.06 2.35
CA ALA A 180 0.59 32.81 2.83
C ALA A 180 0.83 32.80 4.36
N ALA A 181 0.79 33.95 5.03
CA ALA A 181 1.00 34.03 6.47
C ALA A 181 -0.12 33.33 7.26
N ILE A 182 0.25 32.68 8.36
CA ILE A 182 -0.70 31.98 9.26
C ILE A 182 -0.49 32.51 10.68
N GLY A 183 -1.42 33.35 11.14
CA GLY A 183 -1.28 33.99 12.44
C GLY A 183 0.03 34.81 12.53
N PRO A 184 0.88 34.60 13.54
CA PRO A 184 2.15 35.32 13.69
C PRO A 184 3.27 34.79 12.77
N ILE A 185 3.05 33.71 12.02
CA ILE A 185 4.08 33.08 11.19
C ILE A 185 4.11 33.76 9.82
N PRO A 186 5.26 34.39 9.42
CA PRO A 186 5.39 35.01 8.10
C PRO A 186 5.24 33.97 6.97
N GLY A 187 4.62 34.40 5.86
CA GLY A 187 4.29 33.52 4.74
C GLY A 187 5.50 32.79 4.10
N GLN A 188 6.68 33.42 4.12
CA GLN A 188 7.92 32.79 3.63
C GLN A 188 8.23 31.49 4.36
N PHE A 189 8.08 31.48 5.69
CA PHE A 189 8.33 30.29 6.50
C PHE A 189 7.26 29.22 6.29
N VAL A 190 6.00 29.62 6.12
CA VAL A 190 4.91 28.68 5.81
C VAL A 190 5.15 28.00 4.46
N LEU A 191 5.54 28.76 3.44
CA LEU A 191 5.81 28.23 2.10
C LEU A 191 7.07 27.35 2.09
N LEU A 192 8.12 27.76 2.80
CA LEU A 192 9.34 26.94 2.94
C LEU A 192 9.04 25.61 3.64
N ALA A 193 8.26 25.64 4.72
CA ALA A 193 7.82 24.42 5.40
C ALA A 193 6.96 23.52 4.51
N GLY A 194 6.04 24.12 3.74
CA GLY A 194 5.22 23.40 2.75
C GLY A 194 6.07 22.75 1.64
N LEU A 195 7.05 23.49 1.12
CA LEU A 195 7.99 22.97 0.13
C LEU A 195 8.81 21.79 0.69
N ALA A 196 9.37 21.93 1.89
CA ALA A 196 10.12 20.87 2.57
C ALA A 196 9.24 19.64 2.83
N PHE A 197 7.98 19.85 3.24
CA PHE A 197 7.01 18.78 3.46
C PHE A 197 6.75 17.99 2.18
N HIS A 198 6.40 18.63 1.06
CA HIS A 198 6.13 17.95 -0.19
C HIS A 198 7.39 17.34 -0.81
N ALA A 199 8.55 18.02 -0.73
CA ALA A 199 9.83 17.46 -1.18
C ALA A 199 10.19 16.17 -0.43
N THR A 200 9.93 16.11 0.88
CA THR A 200 10.15 14.90 1.69
C THR A 200 9.31 13.72 1.16
N TRP A 201 8.04 13.93 0.86
CA TRP A 201 7.19 12.88 0.30
C TRP A 201 7.64 12.42 -1.09
N ILE A 202 8.07 13.35 -1.94
CA ILE A 202 8.62 13.02 -3.25
C ILE A 202 9.91 12.21 -3.11
N MET A 203 10.80 12.59 -2.20
CA MET A 203 12.04 11.84 -1.93
C MET A 203 11.75 10.42 -1.42
N ILE A 204 10.81 10.26 -0.48
CA ILE A 204 10.42 8.94 0.02
C ILE A 204 9.83 8.09 -1.11
N ALA A 205 8.98 8.66 -1.97
CA ALA A 205 8.39 7.94 -3.11
C ALA A 205 9.48 7.44 -4.09
N ILE A 206 10.47 8.28 -4.41
CA ILE A 206 11.58 7.94 -5.30
C ILE A 206 12.53 6.92 -4.66
N ALA A 207 12.94 7.15 -3.41
CA ALA A 207 13.87 6.27 -2.70
C ALA A 207 13.30 4.84 -2.55
N THR A 208 12.04 4.72 -2.15
CA THR A 208 11.37 3.41 -2.02
C THR A 208 11.10 2.73 -3.36
N TYR A 209 10.94 3.49 -4.44
CA TYR A 209 10.84 2.94 -5.79
C TYR A 209 12.18 2.39 -6.30
N ARG A 210 13.26 3.15 -6.13
CA ARG A 210 14.62 2.75 -6.54
C ARG A 210 15.12 1.56 -5.71
N GLY A 211 14.88 1.56 -4.40
CA GLY A 211 15.25 0.47 -3.51
C GLY A 211 14.62 -0.86 -3.93
N ARG A 212 13.37 -0.86 -4.36
CA ARG A 212 12.69 -2.06 -4.89
C ARG A 212 13.35 -2.59 -6.17
N ARG A 213 13.69 -1.71 -7.10
CA ARG A 213 14.38 -2.11 -8.34
C ARG A 213 15.79 -2.65 -8.09
N GLY A 214 16.51 -2.09 -7.12
CA GLY A 214 17.82 -2.57 -6.70
C GLY A 214 17.76 -3.92 -6.00
N ALA A 215 16.81 -4.11 -5.08
CA ALA A 215 16.63 -5.37 -4.37
C ALA A 215 16.21 -6.53 -5.29
N GLY A 216 15.39 -6.27 -6.32
CA GLY A 216 15.05 -7.26 -7.35
C GLY A 216 16.22 -7.69 -8.23
N ARG A 217 17.26 -6.84 -8.37
CA ARG A 217 18.48 -7.16 -9.12
C ARG A 217 19.57 -7.79 -8.27
N ALA A 218 19.59 -7.52 -6.96
CA ALA A 218 20.68 -7.93 -6.05
C ALA A 218 20.37 -9.20 -5.22
N ARG A 219 19.14 -9.73 -5.28
CA ARG A 219 18.84 -10.99 -4.61
C ARG A 219 19.36 -12.16 -5.46
N PRO A 220 20.42 -12.87 -5.03
CA PRO A 220 20.66 -14.20 -5.57
C PRO A 220 19.42 -15.04 -5.25
N GLN A 221 18.88 -15.71 -6.25
CA GLN A 221 17.74 -16.64 -6.12
C GLN A 221 18.14 -17.91 -5.34
N ASN A 222 18.70 -17.74 -4.16
CA ASN A 222 19.30 -18.84 -3.39
C ASN A 222 18.32 -19.55 -2.44
N SER A 223 17.07 -19.10 -2.35
CA SER A 223 16.06 -19.84 -1.61
C SER A 223 14.86 -20.07 -2.52
N GLU A 224 14.44 -21.32 -2.62
CA GLU A 224 13.21 -21.75 -3.29
C GLU A 224 11.99 -20.98 -2.77
N ARG A 225 12.01 -20.63 -1.49
CA ARG A 225 11.05 -19.73 -0.84
C ARG A 225 10.99 -18.35 -1.51
N ASP A 226 12.13 -17.72 -1.80
CA ASP A 226 12.16 -16.38 -2.43
C ASP A 226 11.65 -16.44 -3.88
N ARG A 227 11.94 -17.55 -4.61
CA ARG A 227 11.38 -17.78 -5.95
C ARG A 227 9.86 -17.89 -5.92
N LEU A 228 9.32 -18.70 -5.00
CA LEU A 228 7.87 -18.90 -4.89
C LEU A 228 7.15 -17.61 -4.47
N LEU A 229 7.74 -16.83 -3.56
CA LEU A 229 7.20 -15.55 -3.15
C LEU A 229 7.28 -14.49 -4.25
N ASP A 230 8.31 -14.51 -5.10
CA ASP A 230 8.44 -13.59 -6.23
C ASP A 230 7.49 -13.94 -7.38
N LEU A 231 7.29 -15.21 -7.68
CA LEU A 231 6.28 -15.69 -8.64
C LEU A 231 4.84 -15.33 -8.17
N ALA A 232 4.60 -15.37 -6.86
CA ALA A 232 3.33 -14.97 -6.28
C ALA A 232 3.12 -13.43 -6.21
N ARG A 233 4.12 -12.61 -6.55
CA ARG A 233 4.05 -11.14 -6.57
C ARG A 233 3.83 -10.53 -7.95
N GLY A 234 4.05 -11.32 -9.01
CA GLY A 234 3.83 -10.92 -10.41
C GLY A 234 2.38 -10.82 -10.75
#